data_f533d79c84bde40ddc8257f2fa01ff8d
#
_entry.id   f533d79c84bde40ddc8257f2fa01ff8d
#
_cell.length_a   1.000
_cell.length_b   1.000
_cell.length_c   1.000
_cell.angle_alpha   90.00
_cell.angle_beta   90.00
_cell.angle_gamma   90.00
#
_symmetry.space_group_name_H-M   'P 1'
#
loop_
_entity.id
_entity.type
_entity.pdbx_description
1 polymer ?
#
loop_
_entity_poly.entity_id
_entity_poly.type
_entity_poly.pdbx_seq_one_letter_code
_entity_poly.pdbx_strand_id
1 'polypeptide(L)'
;MREQQQFVVREQFVVRWRLVLRWRRKQLRRMSSPASLPSPAAGPGPVGVSGVGIGWRREIDLTVPRLPDLDFVEIVAENVHPEHVPATLLALHGSGTPVIPHGVSLSLGGADPLDPAKLARLATLASVFGSPLVSEHVAFCRAAGVEAGHLLPVPRTRAALDVLVENVRAAQQALPVPLAVENIAALIAWPEDELTEGEFLSELVERTGVLLLLDVANLHTARVNFGADPVAAIEALPLEQVAYVHVAGGVLRDGVWHDTHAHPVSAEILDVLAAVVSRAGSRRMLPGVLLEGDDAYPSDAELAGELAAIRTVLNEAGRNGAGRVRA
;
A
#
# COMPACT_ATOMS: atom_id res chain seq x y z
N MET A 1 28.30 -13.75 8.14
CA MET A 1 27.47 -14.89 8.62
C MET A 1 25.98 -14.59 8.63
N ARG A 2 25.52 -13.44 9.16
CA ARG A 2 24.06 -13.10 9.17
C ARG A 2 23.48 -12.90 7.77
N GLU A 3 24.19 -12.24 6.87
CA GLU A 3 23.73 -12.04 5.48
C GLU A 3 23.64 -13.34 4.68
N GLN A 4 24.59 -14.26 4.83
CA GLN A 4 24.51 -15.57 4.18
C GLN A 4 23.36 -16.42 4.73
N GLN A 5 23.05 -16.32 6.03
CA GLN A 5 21.89 -17.00 6.60
C GLN A 5 20.57 -16.40 6.09
N GLN A 6 20.48 -15.08 5.97
CA GLN A 6 19.31 -14.42 5.38
C GLN A 6 19.12 -14.80 3.91
N PHE A 7 20.20 -14.91 3.13
CA PHE A 7 20.13 -15.33 1.74
C PHE A 7 19.64 -16.76 1.59
N VAL A 8 20.15 -17.70 2.39
CA VAL A 8 19.72 -19.12 2.37
C VAL A 8 18.27 -19.27 2.80
N VAL A 9 17.81 -18.51 3.81
CA VAL A 9 16.41 -18.51 4.24
C VAL A 9 15.52 -17.99 3.11
N ARG A 10 15.92 -16.92 2.43
CA ARG A 10 15.19 -16.36 1.28
C ARG A 10 15.05 -17.38 0.15
N GLU A 11 16.11 -18.07 -0.25
CA GLU A 11 16.03 -19.09 -1.30
C GLU A 11 15.11 -20.25 -0.94
N GLN A 12 15.19 -20.77 0.27
CA GLN A 12 14.29 -21.84 0.74
C GLN A 12 12.83 -21.40 0.76
N PHE A 13 12.59 -20.14 1.13
CA PHE A 13 11.24 -19.56 1.16
C PHE A 13 10.66 -19.41 -0.24
N VAL A 14 11.45 -18.93 -1.18
CA VAL A 14 11.11 -18.80 -2.59
C VAL A 14 10.76 -20.14 -3.22
N VAL A 15 11.57 -21.17 -2.97
CA VAL A 15 11.31 -22.54 -3.46
C VAL A 15 9.98 -23.07 -2.90
N ARG A 16 9.71 -22.88 -1.60
CA ARG A 16 8.45 -23.29 -0.97
C ARG A 16 7.26 -22.55 -1.58
N TRP A 17 7.36 -21.23 -1.74
CA TRP A 17 6.32 -20.43 -2.37
C TRP A 17 6.00 -20.92 -3.78
N ARG A 18 7.01 -21.20 -4.63
CA ARG A 18 6.83 -21.75 -5.98
C ARG A 18 6.13 -23.12 -5.98
N LEU A 19 6.45 -23.98 -5.01
CA LEU A 19 5.81 -25.30 -4.89
C LEU A 19 4.33 -25.15 -4.51
N VAL A 20 4.02 -24.32 -3.52
CA VAL A 20 2.63 -24.07 -3.07
C VAL A 20 1.84 -23.38 -4.17
N LEU A 21 2.42 -22.41 -4.88
CA LEU A 21 1.80 -21.75 -6.03
C LEU A 21 1.41 -22.76 -7.14
N ARG A 22 2.33 -23.66 -7.49
CA ARG A 22 2.05 -24.72 -8.49
C ARG A 22 0.92 -25.64 -8.05
N TRP A 23 0.90 -26.01 -6.77
CA TRP A 23 -0.15 -26.85 -6.21
C TRP A 23 -1.50 -26.12 -6.21
N ARG A 24 -1.56 -24.89 -5.72
CA ARG A 24 -2.76 -24.06 -5.67
C ARG A 24 -3.32 -23.82 -7.08
N ARG A 25 -2.48 -23.48 -8.04
CA ARG A 25 -2.89 -23.34 -9.44
C ARG A 25 -3.55 -24.59 -10.04
N LYS A 26 -3.08 -25.79 -9.63
CA LYS A 26 -3.74 -27.06 -10.04
C LYS A 26 -5.12 -27.19 -9.39
N GLN A 27 -5.29 -26.75 -8.15
CA GLN A 27 -6.59 -26.77 -7.48
C GLN A 27 -7.56 -25.81 -8.16
N LEU A 28 -7.14 -24.58 -8.43
CA LEU A 28 -7.94 -23.55 -9.09
C LEU A 28 -8.44 -23.99 -10.46
N ARG A 29 -7.55 -24.56 -11.30
CA ARG A 29 -7.96 -25.11 -12.60
C ARG A 29 -8.97 -26.24 -12.51
N ARG A 30 -9.04 -26.95 -11.38
CA ARG A 30 -10.03 -28.01 -11.15
C ARG A 30 -11.39 -27.47 -10.68
N MET A 31 -11.39 -26.28 -10.06
CA MET A 31 -12.59 -25.61 -9.54
C MET A 31 -13.22 -24.65 -10.56
N SER A 32 -12.47 -24.22 -11.59
CA SER A 32 -12.95 -23.34 -12.64
C SER A 32 -13.86 -24.11 -13.63
N SER A 33 -15.11 -24.31 -13.25
CA SER A 33 -16.19 -24.33 -14.23
C SER A 33 -16.46 -22.87 -14.62
N PRO A 34 -16.72 -22.58 -15.90
CA PRO A 34 -16.94 -21.20 -16.34
C PRO A 34 -18.33 -20.72 -15.91
N ALA A 35 -18.47 -20.37 -14.64
CA ALA A 35 -19.54 -19.49 -14.22
C ALA A 35 -19.01 -18.06 -14.39
N SER A 36 -19.52 -17.36 -15.39
CA SER A 36 -19.32 -15.93 -15.55
C SER A 36 -19.76 -15.22 -14.26
N LEU A 37 -18.78 -14.81 -13.46
CA LEU A 37 -19.06 -13.96 -12.32
C LEU A 37 -19.56 -12.61 -12.86
N PRO A 38 -20.58 -12.00 -12.26
CA PRO A 38 -21.04 -10.68 -12.66
C PRO A 38 -19.88 -9.70 -12.55
N SER A 39 -19.71 -8.86 -13.57
CA SER A 39 -18.85 -7.69 -13.50
C SER A 39 -19.18 -6.92 -12.21
N PRO A 40 -18.18 -6.42 -11.47
CA PRO A 40 -18.46 -5.60 -10.30
C PRO A 40 -19.40 -4.48 -10.73
N ALA A 41 -20.52 -4.34 -10.04
CA ALA A 41 -21.41 -3.20 -10.24
C ALA A 41 -20.58 -1.94 -10.03
N ALA A 42 -20.75 -0.95 -10.91
CA ALA A 42 -20.15 0.36 -10.72
C ALA A 42 -20.55 0.86 -9.32
N GLY A 43 -19.60 0.81 -8.39
CA GLY A 43 -19.79 1.22 -7.01
C GLY A 43 -20.04 2.72 -6.91
N PRO A 44 -20.50 3.20 -5.76
CA PRO A 44 -20.56 4.63 -5.49
C PRO A 44 -19.18 5.24 -5.77
N GLY A 45 -19.15 6.44 -6.34
CA GLY A 45 -17.97 7.14 -6.86
C GLY A 45 -16.68 7.01 -6.02
N PRO A 46 -15.57 7.60 -6.41
CA PRO A 46 -14.25 7.24 -5.90
C PRO A 46 -14.23 7.24 -4.37
N VAL A 47 -14.09 6.04 -3.78
CA VAL A 47 -13.89 5.86 -2.36
C VAL A 47 -12.42 6.13 -2.09
N GLY A 48 -12.12 7.10 -1.22
CA GLY A 48 -10.77 7.46 -0.86
C GLY A 48 -10.79 8.56 0.21
N VAL A 49 -9.63 8.94 0.66
CA VAL A 49 -9.42 10.10 1.53
C VAL A 49 -8.74 11.22 0.73
N SER A 50 -8.82 12.44 1.24
CA SER A 50 -8.20 13.63 0.65
C SER A 50 -7.40 14.38 1.70
N GLY A 51 -6.56 15.32 1.27
CA GLY A 51 -5.73 16.11 2.16
C GLY A 51 -4.44 15.39 2.57
N VAL A 52 -3.92 15.70 3.75
CA VAL A 52 -2.65 15.18 4.24
C VAL A 52 -2.85 14.44 5.56
N GLY A 53 -2.38 13.20 5.60
CA GLY A 53 -2.40 12.34 6.76
C GLY A 53 -1.02 11.97 7.28
N ILE A 54 -0.99 11.24 8.38
CA ILE A 54 0.23 10.68 8.97
C ILE A 54 -0.02 9.27 9.49
N GLY A 55 0.99 8.41 9.38
CA GLY A 55 1.01 7.12 10.07
C GLY A 55 1.02 7.32 11.59
N TRP A 56 -0.05 6.91 12.26
CA TRP A 56 -0.07 6.89 13.72
C TRP A 56 0.74 5.71 14.22
N ARG A 57 1.70 5.98 15.08
CA ARG A 57 2.51 4.98 15.77
C ARG A 57 2.50 5.30 17.27
N ARG A 58 2.70 4.28 18.11
CA ARG A 58 2.66 4.45 19.57
C ARG A 58 3.73 5.44 20.08
N GLU A 59 4.85 5.48 19.41
CA GLU A 59 6.01 6.33 19.74
C GLU A 59 5.71 7.83 19.59
N ILE A 60 4.79 8.16 18.70
CA ILE A 60 4.37 9.54 18.40
C ILE A 60 2.89 9.79 18.74
N ASP A 61 2.31 8.97 19.58
CA ASP A 61 0.87 9.04 19.91
C ASP A 61 0.46 10.36 20.55
N LEU A 62 1.36 11.00 21.31
CA LEU A 62 1.15 12.33 21.89
C LEU A 62 1.51 13.49 20.94
N THR A 63 2.31 13.23 19.91
CA THR A 63 2.68 14.19 18.88
C THR A 63 1.56 14.38 17.85
N VAL A 64 1.02 13.29 17.33
CA VAL A 64 0.01 13.30 16.25
C VAL A 64 -1.16 14.26 16.53
N PRO A 65 -1.79 14.27 17.73
CA PRO A 65 -2.88 15.21 18.02
C PRO A 65 -2.48 16.71 18.05
N ARG A 66 -1.17 17.00 18.11
CA ARG A 66 -0.65 18.38 18.11
C ARG A 66 -0.21 18.88 16.73
N LEU A 67 -0.11 17.95 15.77
CA LEU A 67 0.24 18.33 14.40
C LEU A 67 -0.90 19.12 13.74
N PRO A 68 -0.59 20.20 13.01
CA PRO A 68 -1.62 21.03 12.41
C PRO A 68 -2.26 20.38 11.19
N ASP A 69 -3.55 20.62 11.02
CA ASP A 69 -4.30 20.37 9.77
C ASP A 69 -4.19 18.93 9.23
N LEU A 70 -4.24 17.93 10.13
CA LEU A 70 -4.31 16.53 9.73
C LEU A 70 -5.71 16.19 9.25
N ASP A 71 -5.80 15.67 8.03
CA ASP A 71 -7.07 15.28 7.41
C ASP A 71 -7.45 13.82 7.73
N PHE A 72 -6.48 12.95 7.97
CA PHE A 72 -6.69 11.54 8.36
C PHE A 72 -5.43 10.96 9.03
N VAL A 73 -5.59 9.81 9.65
CA VAL A 73 -4.48 9.01 10.18
C VAL A 73 -4.58 7.57 9.73
N GLU A 74 -3.44 6.90 9.67
CA GLU A 74 -3.37 5.47 9.37
C GLU A 74 -2.73 4.73 10.55
N ILE A 75 -3.18 3.52 10.80
CA ILE A 75 -2.64 2.62 11.82
C ILE A 75 -2.16 1.33 11.19
N VAL A 76 -1.05 0.78 11.65
CA VAL A 76 -0.70 -0.62 11.37
C VAL A 76 -1.66 -1.51 12.15
N ALA A 77 -2.50 -2.26 11.43
CA ALA A 77 -3.57 -3.05 12.02
C ALA A 77 -3.07 -4.08 13.03
N GLU A 78 -1.89 -4.63 12.80
CA GLU A 78 -1.24 -5.59 13.68
C GLU A 78 -0.81 -5.00 15.02
N ASN A 79 -0.58 -3.70 15.09
CA ASN A 79 -0.10 -2.99 16.29
C ASN A 79 -1.23 -2.47 17.19
N VAL A 80 -2.49 -2.51 16.72
CA VAL A 80 -3.65 -2.05 17.48
C VAL A 80 -4.57 -3.21 17.80
N HIS A 81 -4.83 -3.45 19.09
CA HIS A 81 -5.77 -4.47 19.53
C HIS A 81 -7.19 -3.88 19.52
N PRO A 82 -8.17 -4.47 18.82
CA PRO A 82 -9.52 -3.89 18.71
C PRO A 82 -10.24 -3.67 20.05
N GLU A 83 -9.94 -4.51 21.07
CA GLU A 83 -10.52 -4.39 22.41
C GLU A 83 -9.74 -3.42 23.33
N HIS A 84 -8.54 -2.98 22.91
CA HIS A 84 -7.64 -2.13 23.71
C HIS A 84 -7.07 -0.99 22.86
N VAL A 85 -7.95 -0.23 22.21
CA VAL A 85 -7.56 0.91 21.38
C VAL A 85 -6.95 2.01 22.25
N PRO A 86 -5.78 2.58 21.89
CA PRO A 86 -5.17 3.68 22.62
C PRO A 86 -6.09 4.89 22.75
N ALA A 87 -6.08 5.53 23.94
CA ALA A 87 -6.94 6.67 24.22
C ALA A 87 -6.72 7.86 23.29
N THR A 88 -5.47 8.12 22.90
CA THR A 88 -5.11 9.17 21.95
C THR A 88 -5.72 8.93 20.56
N LEU A 89 -5.74 7.68 20.10
CA LEU A 89 -6.35 7.28 18.85
C LEU A 89 -7.87 7.40 18.90
N LEU A 90 -8.50 7.01 20.03
CA LEU A 90 -9.92 7.22 20.25
C LEU A 90 -10.30 8.70 20.29
N ALA A 91 -9.43 9.56 20.84
CA ALA A 91 -9.65 11.00 20.86
C ALA A 91 -9.58 11.60 19.46
N LEU A 92 -8.60 11.20 18.63
CA LEU A 92 -8.51 11.61 17.23
C LEU A 92 -9.73 11.19 16.43
N HIS A 93 -10.14 9.93 16.55
CA HIS A 93 -11.37 9.44 15.92
C HIS A 93 -12.61 10.19 16.42
N GLY A 94 -12.72 10.42 17.73
CA GLY A 94 -13.83 11.17 18.34
C GLY A 94 -13.90 12.64 17.93
N SER A 95 -12.80 13.24 17.50
CA SER A 95 -12.77 14.59 16.90
C SER A 95 -13.18 14.61 15.42
N GLY A 96 -13.48 13.46 14.82
CA GLY A 96 -13.90 13.33 13.43
C GLY A 96 -12.76 13.02 12.46
N THR A 97 -11.54 12.80 12.95
CA THR A 97 -10.40 12.40 12.08
C THR A 97 -10.58 10.94 11.63
N PRO A 98 -10.68 10.67 10.31
CA PRO A 98 -10.73 9.33 9.79
C PRO A 98 -9.51 8.51 10.17
N VAL A 99 -9.72 7.24 10.52
CA VAL A 99 -8.65 6.28 10.85
C VAL A 99 -8.70 5.16 9.83
N ILE A 100 -7.59 4.90 9.15
CA ILE A 100 -7.45 3.85 8.15
C ILE A 100 -6.63 2.71 8.73
N PRO A 101 -7.17 1.50 8.90
CA PRO A 101 -6.37 0.32 9.22
C PRO A 101 -5.59 -0.15 7.99
N HIS A 102 -4.27 -0.22 8.11
CA HIS A 102 -3.34 -0.72 7.13
C HIS A 102 -2.76 -2.05 7.60
N GLY A 103 -2.97 -3.11 6.83
CA GLY A 103 -2.49 -4.45 7.13
C GLY A 103 -1.11 -4.70 6.52
N VAL A 104 -0.29 -5.47 7.23
CA VAL A 104 1.06 -5.84 6.77
C VAL A 104 1.28 -7.36 6.74
N SER A 105 0.24 -8.14 7.01
CA SER A 105 0.43 -9.58 7.26
C SER A 105 -0.59 -10.53 6.63
N LEU A 106 -1.56 -10.03 5.85
CA LEU A 106 -2.52 -10.90 5.13
C LEU A 106 -1.83 -11.76 4.08
N SER A 107 -0.69 -11.28 3.53
CA SER A 107 0.05 -12.04 2.52
C SER A 107 -0.79 -12.27 1.26
N LEU A 108 -1.40 -11.21 0.71
CA LEU A 108 -2.32 -11.28 -0.44
C LEU A 108 -1.68 -11.97 -1.66
N GLY A 109 -0.38 -11.75 -1.90
CA GLY A 109 0.40 -12.44 -2.95
C GLY A 109 0.84 -13.85 -2.59
N GLY A 110 0.49 -14.33 -1.39
CA GLY A 110 0.85 -15.66 -0.91
C GLY A 110 0.07 -16.77 -1.58
N ALA A 111 0.73 -17.91 -1.76
CA ALA A 111 0.08 -19.10 -2.28
C ALA A 111 -0.74 -19.86 -1.21
N ASP A 112 -0.51 -19.59 0.07
CA ASP A 112 -1.32 -20.12 1.17
C ASP A 112 -2.69 -19.41 1.23
N PRO A 113 -3.74 -20.05 1.76
CA PRO A 113 -5.00 -19.37 2.04
C PRO A 113 -4.79 -18.18 2.99
N LEU A 114 -5.64 -17.14 2.85
CA LEU A 114 -5.65 -16.03 3.80
C LEU A 114 -5.92 -16.54 5.22
N ASP A 115 -5.25 -15.94 6.21
CA ASP A 115 -5.49 -16.23 7.60
C ASP A 115 -6.80 -15.57 8.06
N PRO A 116 -7.82 -16.36 8.47
CA PRO A 116 -9.11 -15.81 8.87
C PRO A 116 -9.02 -14.89 10.11
N ALA A 117 -8.06 -15.14 11.02
CA ALA A 117 -7.90 -14.33 12.22
C ALA A 117 -7.32 -12.95 11.91
N LYS A 118 -6.31 -12.89 11.00
CA LYS A 118 -5.74 -11.62 10.52
C LYS A 118 -6.79 -10.81 9.77
N LEU A 119 -7.55 -11.45 8.89
CA LEU A 119 -8.62 -10.82 8.13
C LEU A 119 -9.75 -10.30 9.04
N ALA A 120 -10.18 -11.10 10.02
CA ALA A 120 -11.19 -10.70 11.00
C ALA A 120 -10.72 -9.51 11.86
N ARG A 121 -9.44 -9.45 12.23
CA ARG A 121 -8.85 -8.31 12.95
C ARG A 121 -8.95 -7.03 12.12
N LEU A 122 -8.55 -7.07 10.85
CA LEU A 122 -8.63 -5.91 9.95
C LEU A 122 -10.08 -5.44 9.80
N ALA A 123 -11.03 -6.37 9.59
CA ALA A 123 -12.44 -6.08 9.50
C ALA A 123 -13.01 -5.47 10.80
N THR A 124 -12.56 -5.97 11.96
CA THR A 124 -12.99 -5.45 13.26
C THR A 124 -12.49 -4.03 13.47
N LEU A 125 -11.23 -3.74 13.18
CA LEU A 125 -10.66 -2.38 13.28
C LEU A 125 -11.39 -1.41 12.34
N ALA A 126 -11.67 -1.82 11.11
CA ALA A 126 -12.45 -1.02 10.17
C ALA A 126 -13.84 -0.66 10.74
N SER A 127 -14.49 -1.62 11.40
CA SER A 127 -15.79 -1.41 12.05
C SER A 127 -15.70 -0.51 13.26
N VAL A 128 -14.68 -0.68 14.12
CA VAL A 128 -14.45 0.12 15.33
C VAL A 128 -14.31 1.60 15.01
N PHE A 129 -13.57 1.91 13.93
CA PHE A 129 -13.32 3.29 13.51
C PHE A 129 -14.31 3.81 12.46
N GLY A 130 -15.24 3.00 11.98
CA GLY A 130 -16.08 3.40 10.84
C GLY A 130 -15.23 3.84 9.65
N SER A 131 -14.14 3.12 9.40
CA SER A 131 -13.11 3.49 8.43
C SER A 131 -13.68 3.60 7.03
N PRO A 132 -13.24 4.57 6.20
CA PRO A 132 -13.71 4.69 4.83
C PRO A 132 -13.23 3.55 3.94
N LEU A 133 -12.08 2.97 4.26
CA LEU A 133 -11.44 1.85 3.59
C LEU A 133 -10.42 1.18 4.51
N VAL A 134 -9.85 0.08 4.07
CA VAL A 134 -8.65 -0.55 4.65
C VAL A 134 -7.62 -0.77 3.55
N SER A 135 -6.37 -0.96 3.90
CA SER A 135 -5.29 -1.24 2.94
C SER A 135 -4.45 -2.45 3.34
N GLU A 136 -3.73 -3.01 2.37
CA GLU A 136 -2.81 -4.13 2.54
C GLU A 136 -1.85 -4.19 1.35
N HIS A 137 -0.74 -4.91 1.47
CA HIS A 137 0.33 -4.94 0.47
C HIS A 137 0.13 -5.99 -0.63
N VAL A 138 0.59 -5.68 -1.84
CA VAL A 138 0.80 -6.65 -2.94
C VAL A 138 2.09 -7.40 -2.67
N ALA A 139 2.09 -8.20 -1.63
CA ALA A 139 3.25 -8.92 -1.14
C ALA A 139 2.87 -10.29 -0.58
N PHE A 140 3.87 -11.12 -0.34
CA PHE A 140 3.70 -12.29 0.50
C PHE A 140 4.70 -12.27 1.66
N CYS A 141 4.26 -12.68 2.84
CA CYS A 141 5.09 -12.74 4.05
C CYS A 141 5.17 -14.15 4.62
N ARG A 142 4.46 -15.13 4.03
CA ARG A 142 4.54 -16.53 4.44
C ARG A 142 4.41 -17.47 3.25
N ALA A 143 4.96 -18.68 3.40
CA ALA A 143 4.80 -19.78 2.45
C ALA A 143 4.87 -21.13 3.16
N ALA A 144 3.92 -22.04 2.88
CA ALA A 144 3.81 -23.36 3.49
C ALA A 144 3.81 -23.30 5.03
N GLY A 145 3.09 -22.32 5.61
CA GLY A 145 2.99 -22.12 7.06
C GLY A 145 4.23 -21.53 7.73
N VAL A 146 5.24 -21.10 6.97
CA VAL A 146 6.45 -20.45 7.49
C VAL A 146 6.39 -18.95 7.21
N GLU A 147 6.55 -18.14 8.25
CA GLU A 147 6.60 -16.67 8.14
C GLU A 147 8.00 -16.22 7.71
N ALA A 148 8.07 -15.23 6.82
CA ALA A 148 9.32 -14.61 6.36
C ALA A 148 9.83 -13.52 7.30
N GLY A 149 8.95 -12.94 8.11
CA GLY A 149 9.25 -11.82 9.00
C GLY A 149 9.35 -10.46 8.30
N HIS A 150 9.10 -10.41 6.99
CA HIS A 150 9.04 -9.18 6.19
C HIS A 150 8.25 -9.43 4.90
N LEU A 151 7.90 -8.35 4.22
CA LEU A 151 7.21 -8.39 2.93
C LEU A 151 8.18 -8.85 1.83
N LEU A 152 7.70 -9.73 0.96
CA LEU A 152 8.44 -10.22 -0.20
C LEU A 152 7.66 -9.87 -1.47
N PRO A 153 8.34 -9.41 -2.54
CA PRO A 153 7.68 -9.05 -3.79
C PRO A 153 7.08 -10.28 -4.48
N VAL A 154 5.87 -10.12 -4.96
CA VAL A 154 5.19 -11.15 -5.78
C VAL A 154 5.86 -11.18 -7.16
N PRO A 155 6.21 -12.36 -7.70
CA PRO A 155 6.62 -12.44 -9.10
C PRO A 155 5.48 -11.96 -10.01
N ARG A 156 5.78 -11.05 -10.91
CA ARG A 156 4.78 -10.48 -11.81
C ARG A 156 4.47 -11.41 -12.99
N THR A 157 4.16 -12.66 -12.66
CA THR A 157 3.69 -13.66 -13.64
C THR A 157 2.16 -13.71 -13.66
N ARG A 158 1.59 -14.11 -14.79
CA ARG A 158 0.12 -14.32 -14.88
C ARG A 158 -0.38 -15.35 -13.88
N ALA A 159 0.44 -16.33 -13.55
CA ALA A 159 0.12 -17.35 -12.56
C ALA A 159 0.04 -16.80 -11.14
N ALA A 160 0.94 -15.89 -10.77
CA ALA A 160 0.91 -15.23 -9.47
C ALA A 160 -0.25 -14.23 -9.39
N LEU A 161 -0.53 -13.53 -10.49
CA LEU A 161 -1.67 -12.64 -10.60
C LEU A 161 -3.00 -13.38 -10.40
N ASP A 162 -3.17 -14.59 -10.95
CA ASP A 162 -4.38 -15.40 -10.74
C ASP A 162 -4.63 -15.68 -9.25
N VAL A 163 -3.57 -16.03 -8.51
CA VAL A 163 -3.65 -16.26 -7.06
C VAL A 163 -3.94 -14.97 -6.29
N LEU A 164 -3.26 -13.88 -6.64
CA LEU A 164 -3.49 -12.58 -6.03
C LEU A 164 -4.93 -12.11 -6.23
N VAL A 165 -5.47 -12.24 -7.44
CA VAL A 165 -6.88 -11.91 -7.74
C VAL A 165 -7.86 -12.68 -6.87
N GLU A 166 -7.62 -13.97 -6.64
CA GLU A 166 -8.49 -14.77 -5.77
C GLU A 166 -8.40 -14.33 -4.29
N ASN A 167 -7.18 -14.08 -3.81
CA ASN A 167 -6.99 -13.62 -2.45
C ASN A 167 -7.61 -12.23 -2.22
N VAL A 168 -7.42 -11.30 -3.16
CA VAL A 168 -8.04 -9.97 -3.11
C VAL A 168 -9.56 -10.09 -3.08
N ARG A 169 -10.17 -10.90 -3.95
CA ARG A 169 -11.62 -11.13 -3.94
C ARG A 169 -12.11 -11.73 -2.63
N ALA A 170 -11.37 -12.71 -2.08
CA ALA A 170 -11.71 -13.30 -0.79
C ALA A 170 -11.65 -12.28 0.35
N ALA A 171 -10.63 -11.40 0.35
CA ALA A 171 -10.51 -10.32 1.31
C ALA A 171 -11.66 -9.30 1.16
N GLN A 172 -11.96 -8.85 -0.07
CA GLN A 172 -13.07 -7.93 -0.34
C GLN A 172 -14.43 -8.46 0.12
N GLN A 173 -14.66 -9.77 0.02
CA GLN A 173 -15.91 -10.39 0.49
C GLN A 173 -16.04 -10.41 2.01
N ALA A 174 -14.93 -10.46 2.73
CA ALA A 174 -14.90 -10.55 4.18
C ALA A 174 -14.79 -9.18 4.89
N LEU A 175 -14.32 -8.16 4.17
CA LEU A 175 -14.15 -6.81 4.71
C LEU A 175 -15.44 -6.01 4.63
N PRO A 176 -15.79 -5.21 5.66
CA PRO A 176 -17.00 -4.38 5.69
C PRO A 176 -16.89 -3.10 4.84
N VAL A 177 -15.68 -2.76 4.39
CA VAL A 177 -15.33 -1.54 3.65
C VAL A 177 -14.43 -1.89 2.46
N PRO A 178 -14.28 -0.99 1.47
CA PRO A 178 -13.38 -1.21 0.35
C PRO A 178 -11.94 -1.51 0.78
N LEU A 179 -11.26 -2.35 0.00
CA LEU A 179 -9.84 -2.68 0.14
C LEU A 179 -9.03 -1.85 -0.87
N ALA A 180 -7.94 -1.23 -0.42
CA ALA A 180 -6.87 -0.71 -1.26
C ALA A 180 -5.65 -1.64 -1.18
N VAL A 181 -4.90 -1.80 -2.27
CA VAL A 181 -3.68 -2.60 -2.28
C VAL A 181 -2.48 -1.75 -2.67
N GLU A 182 -1.37 -1.99 -2.00
CA GLU A 182 -0.16 -1.19 -2.09
C GLU A 182 0.94 -1.88 -2.89
N ASN A 183 1.61 -1.12 -3.77
CA ASN A 183 2.89 -1.51 -4.34
C ASN A 183 3.99 -1.49 -3.27
N ILE A 184 4.97 -2.40 -3.36
CA ILE A 184 6.01 -2.53 -2.33
C ILE A 184 7.40 -2.16 -2.82
N ALA A 185 8.27 -1.75 -1.88
CA ALA A 185 9.70 -1.63 -2.13
C ALA A 185 10.30 -3.01 -2.40
N ALA A 186 10.74 -3.25 -3.63
CA ALA A 186 11.37 -4.50 -4.00
C ALA A 186 12.91 -4.36 -3.98
N LEU A 187 13.58 -5.24 -3.22
CA LEU A 187 15.04 -5.38 -3.24
C LEU A 187 15.52 -6.47 -4.21
N ILE A 188 14.58 -7.21 -4.80
CA ILE A 188 14.85 -8.27 -5.77
C ILE A 188 13.89 -8.15 -6.96
N ALA A 189 14.37 -8.45 -8.15
CA ALA A 189 13.56 -8.68 -9.34
C ALA A 189 13.52 -10.18 -9.63
N TRP A 190 12.38 -10.66 -10.11
CA TRP A 190 12.24 -12.06 -10.45
C TRP A 190 12.60 -12.28 -11.92
N PRO A 191 13.48 -13.25 -12.23
CA PRO A 191 13.80 -13.56 -13.64
C PRO A 191 12.59 -14.01 -14.45
N GLU A 192 11.53 -14.46 -13.77
CA GLU A 192 10.30 -14.96 -14.37
C GLU A 192 9.24 -13.87 -14.60
N ASP A 193 9.52 -12.61 -14.28
CA ASP A 193 8.56 -11.53 -14.48
C ASP A 193 8.11 -11.46 -15.95
N GLU A 194 6.80 -11.54 -16.18
CA GLU A 194 6.13 -11.49 -17.48
C GLU A 194 5.53 -10.11 -17.74
N LEU A 195 5.25 -9.36 -16.66
CA LEU A 195 4.58 -8.07 -16.68
C LEU A 195 5.43 -7.01 -15.98
N THR A 196 5.31 -5.76 -16.41
CA THR A 196 5.78 -4.61 -15.64
C THR A 196 4.90 -4.45 -14.38
N GLU A 197 5.35 -3.66 -13.40
CA GLU A 197 4.56 -3.38 -12.20
C GLU A 197 3.23 -2.70 -12.55
N GLY A 198 3.27 -1.70 -13.44
CA GLY A 198 2.06 -1.00 -13.87
C GLY A 198 1.05 -1.92 -14.56
N GLU A 199 1.51 -2.80 -15.47
CA GLU A 199 0.64 -3.79 -16.12
C GLU A 199 0.05 -4.79 -15.11
N PHE A 200 0.85 -5.25 -14.15
CA PHE A 200 0.43 -6.20 -13.13
C PHE A 200 -0.66 -5.62 -12.23
N LEU A 201 -0.46 -4.40 -11.73
CA LEU A 201 -1.43 -3.70 -10.89
C LEU A 201 -2.69 -3.30 -11.68
N SER A 202 -2.54 -2.87 -12.92
CA SER A 202 -3.68 -2.51 -13.78
C SER A 202 -4.57 -3.71 -14.10
N GLU A 203 -3.98 -4.86 -14.43
CA GLU A 203 -4.73 -6.10 -14.65
C GLU A 203 -5.38 -6.60 -13.33
N LEU A 204 -4.73 -6.43 -12.18
CA LEU A 204 -5.32 -6.74 -10.88
C LEU A 204 -6.57 -5.90 -10.63
N VAL A 205 -6.48 -4.58 -10.84
CA VAL A 205 -7.60 -3.64 -10.69
C VAL A 205 -8.73 -3.98 -11.65
N GLU A 206 -8.43 -4.20 -12.92
CA GLU A 206 -9.43 -4.57 -13.94
C GLU A 206 -10.20 -5.83 -13.54
N ARG A 207 -9.50 -6.83 -13.00
CA ARG A 207 -10.09 -8.11 -12.64
C ARG A 207 -10.85 -8.10 -11.32
N THR A 208 -10.55 -7.21 -10.39
CA THR A 208 -11.10 -7.24 -9.01
C THR A 208 -11.87 -5.99 -8.61
N GLY A 209 -11.66 -4.88 -9.28
CA GLY A 209 -12.17 -3.57 -8.86
C GLY A 209 -11.54 -3.07 -7.56
N VAL A 210 -10.39 -3.64 -7.12
CA VAL A 210 -9.69 -3.21 -5.92
C VAL A 210 -9.14 -1.80 -6.11
N LEU A 211 -9.13 -1.00 -5.03
CA LEU A 211 -8.49 0.30 -5.01
C LEU A 211 -6.97 0.15 -4.92
N LEU A 212 -6.24 1.21 -5.27
CA LEU A 212 -4.81 1.29 -5.10
C LEU A 212 -4.45 2.23 -3.94
N LEU A 213 -3.53 1.82 -3.13
CA LEU A 213 -2.66 2.65 -2.33
C LEU A 213 -1.35 2.75 -3.10
N LEU A 214 -0.98 3.94 -3.53
CA LEU A 214 0.23 4.14 -4.32
C LEU A 214 1.34 4.71 -3.45
N ASP A 215 2.35 3.90 -3.16
CA ASP A 215 3.55 4.39 -2.49
C ASP A 215 4.57 4.91 -3.52
N VAL A 216 4.88 6.22 -3.41
CA VAL A 216 5.82 6.90 -4.32
C VAL A 216 7.27 6.70 -3.91
N ALA A 217 7.56 6.39 -2.64
CA ALA A 217 8.89 6.02 -2.19
C ALA A 217 9.29 4.65 -2.78
N ASN A 218 8.32 3.73 -2.91
CA ASN A 218 8.50 2.45 -3.57
C ASN A 218 8.77 2.57 -5.07
N LEU A 219 8.12 3.53 -5.75
CA LEU A 219 8.45 3.86 -7.15
C LEU A 219 9.86 4.45 -7.26
N HIS A 220 10.26 5.31 -6.31
CA HIS A 220 11.63 5.82 -6.25
C HIS A 220 12.65 4.71 -5.97
N THR A 221 12.33 3.79 -5.06
CA THR A 221 13.15 2.59 -4.78
C THR A 221 13.38 1.76 -6.04
N ALA A 222 12.33 1.50 -6.81
CA ALA A 222 12.43 0.78 -8.09
C ALA A 222 13.29 1.53 -9.11
N ARG A 223 13.20 2.86 -9.17
CA ARG A 223 14.05 3.71 -10.01
C ARG A 223 15.52 3.57 -9.66
N VAL A 224 15.87 3.68 -8.39
CA VAL A 224 17.28 3.66 -7.95
C VAL A 224 17.86 2.25 -8.06
N ASN A 225 17.12 1.23 -7.63
CA ASN A 225 17.63 -0.14 -7.53
C ASN A 225 17.59 -0.91 -8.86
N PHE A 226 16.65 -0.59 -9.75
CA PHE A 226 16.43 -1.35 -10.99
C PHE A 226 16.41 -0.50 -12.25
N GLY A 227 16.58 0.83 -12.13
CA GLY A 227 16.51 1.74 -13.28
C GLY A 227 15.11 1.87 -13.88
N ALA A 228 14.05 1.54 -13.11
CA ALA A 228 12.67 1.73 -13.55
C ALA A 228 12.37 3.22 -13.76
N ASP A 229 11.50 3.53 -14.73
CA ASP A 229 11.00 4.89 -14.93
C ASP A 229 9.70 5.09 -14.13
N PRO A 230 9.69 5.91 -13.06
CA PRO A 230 8.49 6.17 -12.27
C PRO A 230 7.37 6.80 -13.10
N VAL A 231 7.70 7.62 -14.09
CA VAL A 231 6.71 8.27 -14.95
C VAL A 231 5.99 7.25 -15.80
N ALA A 232 6.73 6.34 -16.43
CA ALA A 232 6.14 5.25 -17.21
C ALA A 232 5.30 4.30 -16.32
N ALA A 233 5.75 4.03 -15.09
CA ALA A 233 4.98 3.24 -14.13
C ALA A 233 3.65 3.93 -13.78
N ILE A 234 3.67 5.23 -13.47
CA ILE A 234 2.48 6.03 -13.15
C ILE A 234 1.51 6.07 -14.34
N GLU A 235 2.01 6.21 -15.57
CA GLU A 235 1.18 6.24 -16.78
C GLU A 235 0.47 4.92 -17.07
N ALA A 236 1.06 3.81 -16.65
CA ALA A 236 0.46 2.49 -16.78
C ALA A 236 -0.62 2.18 -15.71
N LEU A 237 -0.74 2.99 -14.66
CA LEU A 237 -1.67 2.75 -13.55
C LEU A 237 -3.05 3.36 -13.81
N PRO A 238 -4.14 2.68 -13.37
CA PRO A 238 -5.49 3.24 -13.37
C PRO A 238 -5.61 4.27 -12.23
N LEU A 239 -5.07 5.47 -12.46
CA LEU A 239 -5.00 6.50 -11.42
C LEU A 239 -6.36 6.85 -10.80
N GLU A 240 -7.47 6.62 -11.50
CA GLU A 240 -8.83 6.76 -10.99
C GLU A 240 -9.17 5.80 -9.85
N GLN A 241 -8.41 4.75 -9.67
CA GLN A 241 -8.58 3.76 -8.59
C GLN A 241 -7.64 4.00 -7.40
N VAL A 242 -6.75 5.01 -7.47
CA VAL A 242 -5.89 5.36 -6.32
C VAL A 242 -6.73 6.00 -5.24
N ALA A 243 -6.86 5.35 -4.09
CA ALA A 243 -7.61 5.83 -2.93
C ALA A 243 -6.82 6.88 -2.13
N TYR A 244 -5.52 6.65 -1.97
CA TYR A 244 -4.56 7.56 -1.34
C TYR A 244 -3.13 7.15 -1.69
N VAL A 245 -2.17 7.96 -1.26
CA VAL A 245 -0.75 7.84 -1.61
C VAL A 245 0.08 7.80 -0.34
N HIS A 246 1.07 6.91 -0.27
CA HIS A 246 2.12 6.94 0.75
C HIS A 246 3.35 7.69 0.27
N VAL A 247 3.98 8.37 1.22
CA VAL A 247 5.26 9.07 1.07
C VAL A 247 6.11 8.73 2.30
N ALA A 248 7.28 8.18 2.09
CA ALA A 248 8.22 7.83 3.14
C ALA A 248 9.65 8.27 2.76
N GLY A 249 10.52 8.37 3.76
CA GLY A 249 11.93 8.62 3.54
C GLY A 249 12.77 7.35 3.58
N GLY A 250 13.85 7.34 2.82
CA GLY A 250 14.80 6.23 2.73
C GLY A 250 16.24 6.70 2.70
N VAL A 251 17.18 5.78 2.54
CA VAL A 251 18.61 6.07 2.51
C VAL A 251 19.35 5.23 1.46
N LEU A 252 20.28 5.86 0.77
CA LEU A 252 21.20 5.18 -0.14
C LEU A 252 22.39 4.62 0.66
N ARG A 253 22.59 3.30 0.63
CA ARG A 253 23.73 2.60 1.24
C ARG A 253 24.33 1.63 0.23
N ASP A 254 25.62 1.70 0.01
CA ASP A 254 26.36 0.79 -0.90
C ASP A 254 25.74 0.69 -2.31
N GLY A 255 25.19 1.80 -2.82
CA GLY A 255 24.56 1.86 -4.14
C GLY A 255 23.13 1.28 -4.21
N VAL A 256 22.56 0.85 -3.09
CA VAL A 256 21.19 0.37 -2.96
C VAL A 256 20.37 1.36 -2.16
N TRP A 257 19.21 1.72 -2.66
CA TRP A 257 18.24 2.50 -1.89
C TRP A 257 17.47 1.57 -0.96
N HIS A 258 17.49 1.92 0.31
CA HIS A 258 16.73 1.24 1.36
C HIS A 258 15.56 2.14 1.76
N ASP A 259 14.38 1.68 1.53
CA ASP A 259 13.16 2.27 2.01
C ASP A 259 13.02 1.92 3.49
N THR A 260 13.35 2.89 4.34
CA THR A 260 13.53 2.66 5.78
C THR A 260 12.42 3.25 6.63
N HIS A 261 11.65 4.19 6.08
CA HIS A 261 10.64 4.98 6.81
C HIS A 261 11.19 5.63 8.11
N ALA A 262 12.50 5.86 8.14
CA ALA A 262 13.25 6.37 9.29
C ALA A 262 14.12 7.59 8.94
N HIS A 263 13.94 8.14 7.74
CA HIS A 263 14.67 9.28 7.22
C HIS A 263 13.70 10.31 6.66
N PRO A 264 14.11 11.60 6.56
CA PRO A 264 13.29 12.63 5.93
C PRO A 264 12.96 12.28 4.47
N VAL A 265 11.78 12.71 4.02
CA VAL A 265 11.36 12.57 2.61
C VAL A 265 12.28 13.41 1.73
N SER A 266 12.91 12.76 0.73
CA SER A 266 13.82 13.44 -0.19
C SER A 266 13.07 14.25 -1.25
N ALA A 267 13.76 15.24 -1.85
CA ALA A 267 13.20 16.03 -2.94
C ALA A 267 12.81 15.15 -4.15
N GLU A 268 13.59 14.12 -4.43
CA GLU A 268 13.35 13.19 -5.53
C GLU A 268 12.07 12.38 -5.33
N ILE A 269 11.71 12.04 -4.09
CA ILE A 269 10.45 11.37 -3.75
C ILE A 269 9.29 12.36 -3.91
N LEU A 270 9.46 13.61 -3.45
CA LEU A 270 8.46 14.67 -3.66
C LEU A 270 8.24 14.98 -5.16
N ASP A 271 9.26 14.86 -6.01
CA ASP A 271 9.12 14.97 -7.46
C ASP A 271 8.26 13.84 -8.05
N VAL A 272 8.41 12.60 -7.54
CA VAL A 272 7.54 11.48 -7.92
C VAL A 272 6.11 11.72 -7.46
N LEU A 273 5.91 12.22 -6.25
CA LEU A 273 4.59 12.64 -5.75
C LEU A 273 3.96 13.70 -6.67
N ALA A 274 4.72 14.73 -7.03
CA ALA A 274 4.27 15.79 -7.94
C ALA A 274 3.84 15.23 -9.30
N ALA A 275 4.56 14.23 -9.81
CA ALA A 275 4.18 13.55 -11.05
C ALA A 275 2.84 12.79 -10.93
N VAL A 276 2.58 12.12 -9.81
CA VAL A 276 1.30 11.43 -9.52
C VAL A 276 0.16 12.44 -9.45
N VAL A 277 0.28 13.45 -8.58
CA VAL A 277 -0.82 14.40 -8.34
C VAL A 277 -1.11 15.29 -9.55
N SER A 278 -0.10 15.64 -10.35
CA SER A 278 -0.27 16.37 -11.60
C SER A 278 -1.10 15.60 -12.62
N ARG A 279 -0.90 14.27 -12.70
CA ARG A 279 -1.66 13.39 -13.59
C ARG A 279 -3.06 13.08 -13.04
N ALA A 280 -3.17 12.95 -11.72
CA ALA A 280 -4.47 12.82 -11.04
C ALA A 280 -5.28 14.12 -11.05
N GLY A 281 -4.67 15.28 -11.33
CA GLY A 281 -5.28 16.62 -11.22
C GLY A 281 -6.45 16.92 -12.19
N SER A 282 -6.73 16.03 -13.15
CA SER A 282 -7.96 16.07 -13.97
C SER A 282 -9.18 15.48 -13.26
N ARG A 283 -9.00 14.94 -12.04
CA ARG A 283 -10.06 14.34 -11.23
C ARG A 283 -10.82 15.37 -10.43
N ARG A 284 -12.01 14.98 -10.01
CA ARG A 284 -12.86 15.81 -9.14
C ARG A 284 -12.23 16.04 -7.76
N MET A 285 -11.35 15.14 -7.28
CA MET A 285 -10.66 15.22 -6.00
C MET A 285 -9.29 14.55 -6.11
N LEU A 286 -8.25 15.23 -5.62
CA LEU A 286 -6.92 14.63 -5.49
C LEU A 286 -6.95 13.54 -4.40
N PRO A 287 -6.19 12.43 -4.57
CA PRO A 287 -6.04 11.45 -3.50
C PRO A 287 -5.35 12.08 -2.29
N GLY A 288 -5.69 11.62 -1.09
CA GLY A 288 -4.97 11.97 0.12
C GLY A 288 -3.53 11.48 0.07
N VAL A 289 -2.65 12.17 0.78
CA VAL A 289 -1.23 11.80 0.88
C VAL A 289 -0.86 11.58 2.34
N LEU A 290 -0.33 10.43 2.66
CA LEU A 290 0.09 10.03 4.00
C LEU A 290 1.61 10.10 4.12
N LEU A 291 2.10 10.80 5.15
CA LEU A 291 3.49 10.68 5.59
C LEU A 291 3.64 9.42 6.44
N GLU A 292 4.47 8.48 5.99
CA GLU A 292 4.75 7.26 6.72
C GLU A 292 6.11 7.31 7.42
N GLY A 293 6.13 6.94 8.70
CA GLY A 293 7.34 6.80 9.50
C GLY A 293 7.21 5.61 10.44
N ASP A 294 8.26 4.78 10.53
CA ASP A 294 8.27 3.55 11.31
C ASP A 294 9.36 3.50 12.38
N ASP A 295 10.39 4.33 12.26
CA ASP A 295 11.51 4.36 13.22
C ASP A 295 12.17 5.75 13.22
N ALA A 296 13.04 6.01 14.20
CA ALA A 296 13.82 7.23 14.34
C ALA A 296 12.98 8.51 14.17
N TYR A 297 11.82 8.54 14.82
CA TYR A 297 10.84 9.63 14.67
C TYR A 297 11.47 11.00 14.91
N PRO A 298 11.30 11.94 13.95
CA PRO A 298 11.80 13.30 14.09
C PRO A 298 11.00 14.09 15.12
N SER A 299 11.47 15.30 15.44
CA SER A 299 10.74 16.21 16.33
C SER A 299 9.38 16.65 15.73
N ASP A 300 8.48 17.13 16.58
CA ASP A 300 7.17 17.68 16.16
C ASP A 300 7.33 18.74 15.07
N ALA A 301 8.38 19.59 15.14
CA ALA A 301 8.64 20.65 14.17
C ALA A 301 9.11 20.08 12.80
N GLU A 302 9.93 19.04 12.80
CA GLU A 302 10.39 18.35 11.58
C GLU A 302 9.24 17.63 10.92
N LEU A 303 8.41 16.89 11.67
CA LEU A 303 7.19 16.26 11.15
C LEU A 303 6.22 17.28 10.53
N ALA A 304 6.00 18.40 11.22
CA ALA A 304 5.17 19.49 10.68
C ALA A 304 5.76 20.08 9.38
N GLY A 305 7.09 20.15 9.28
CA GLY A 305 7.81 20.58 8.08
C GLY A 305 7.61 19.64 6.89
N GLU A 306 7.70 18.33 7.10
CA GLU A 306 7.46 17.33 6.07
C GLU A 306 6.00 17.33 5.59
N LEU A 307 5.04 17.40 6.51
CA LEU A 307 3.63 17.54 6.17
C LEU A 307 3.35 18.83 5.38
N ALA A 308 4.04 19.95 5.71
CA ALA A 308 3.91 21.19 4.96
C ALA A 308 4.50 21.09 3.54
N ALA A 309 5.61 20.35 3.37
CA ALA A 309 6.18 20.09 2.04
C ALA A 309 5.20 19.28 1.16
N ILE A 310 4.58 18.23 1.70
CA ILE A 310 3.55 17.44 1.01
C ILE A 310 2.35 18.34 0.61
N ARG A 311 1.86 19.20 1.53
CA ARG A 311 0.77 20.16 1.24
C ARG A 311 1.13 21.11 0.12
N THR A 312 2.40 21.53 0.06
CA THR A 312 2.87 22.41 -1.01
C THR A 312 2.74 21.74 -2.37
N VAL A 313 3.17 20.48 -2.50
CA VAL A 313 3.03 19.70 -3.74
C VAL A 313 1.56 19.56 -4.16
N LEU A 314 0.66 19.23 -3.21
CA LEU A 314 -0.77 19.09 -3.49
C LEU A 314 -1.39 20.42 -3.96
N ASN A 315 -1.05 21.55 -3.31
CA ASN A 315 -1.56 22.87 -3.64
C ASN A 315 -1.10 23.36 -5.02
N GLU A 316 0.13 23.03 -5.41
CA GLU A 316 0.66 23.38 -6.74
C GLU A 316 -0.03 22.58 -7.84
N ALA A 317 -0.26 21.29 -7.63
CA ALA A 317 -1.02 20.47 -8.56
C ALA A 317 -2.47 20.94 -8.72
N GLY A 318 -3.14 21.31 -7.63
CA GLY A 318 -4.51 21.84 -7.66
C GLY A 318 -4.62 23.14 -8.44
N ARG A 319 -3.63 24.05 -8.33
CA ARG A 319 -3.57 25.30 -9.11
C ARG A 319 -3.41 25.05 -10.61
N ASN A 320 -2.54 24.12 -10.98
CA ASN A 320 -2.27 23.77 -12.37
C ASN A 320 -3.47 23.07 -13.03
N GLY A 321 -4.21 22.24 -12.29
CA GLY A 321 -5.45 21.60 -12.75
C GLY A 321 -6.59 22.61 -13.00
N ALA A 322 -6.78 23.58 -12.11
CA ALA A 322 -7.80 24.61 -12.25
C ALA A 322 -7.55 25.56 -13.44
N GLY A 323 -6.29 25.77 -13.83
CA GLY A 323 -5.91 26.55 -15.01
C GLY A 323 -6.27 25.88 -16.34
N ARG A 324 -6.25 24.55 -16.40
CA ARG A 324 -6.57 23.77 -17.62
C ARG A 324 -8.07 23.62 -17.90
N VAL A 325 -8.93 23.77 -16.89
CA VAL A 325 -10.40 23.67 -17.04
C VAL A 325 -11.01 25.00 -17.56
N ARG A 326 -10.24 26.10 -17.52
CA ARG A 326 -10.71 27.45 -17.96
C ARG A 326 -10.19 27.84 -19.34
N ALA A 327 -9.40 27.04 -19.99
CA ALA A 327 -8.91 27.25 -21.36
C ALA A 327 -9.59 26.28 -22.34
#